data_655d2e2847e28f6207f3b63645576e50
#
_entry.id   655d2e2847e28f6207f3b63645576e50
#
_cell.length_a   1.000
_cell.length_b   1.000
_cell.length_c   1.000
_cell.angle_alpha   90.00
_cell.angle_beta   90.00
_cell.angle_gamma   90.00
#
_symmetry.space_group_name_H-M   'P 1'
#
loop_
_entity.id
_entity.type
_entity.pdbx_description
1 polymer ?
#
loop_
_entity_poly.entity_id
_entity_poly.type
_entity_poly.pdbx_seq_one_letter_code
_entity_poly.pdbx_strand_id
1 'polypeptide(L)'
;MKSACGTHYVVNGEKKWITNGLMCDFFTVAVRTGGPGHQGISMVLIERDMPGVKCRQMDCTGVWASGTTYITFEDVKVPVENLIGQEGHGFRYIMYNFNHERWMLIGQAVRFARVCLEESVKHAMRRKTFGKKLIEHPVIRFKIAEMARQVEATQAMLESLTYQMNTMTKEEQNLKLGGDTAMLKVQATKVYEYCARESQQILGGISYVKGGLGEKVERLGREVRAYAIPGGSEEIMLDLSVRQAMKLSKVLKQKM
;
A
#
# COMPACT_ATOMS: atom_id res chain seq x y z
N MET A 1 -3.98 28.67 6.53
CA MET A 1 -3.27 29.94 6.18
C MET A 1 -2.41 30.36 7.37
N LYS A 2 -1.31 31.07 7.14
CA LYS A 2 -0.49 31.61 8.24
C LYS A 2 -1.25 32.75 8.93
N SER A 3 -1.24 32.80 10.26
CA SER A 3 -1.90 33.84 11.05
C SER A 3 -1.30 35.23 10.77
N ALA A 4 -2.09 36.29 11.01
CA ALA A 4 -1.62 37.69 10.82
C ALA A 4 -0.39 38.01 11.68
N CYS A 5 -0.26 37.44 12.88
CA CYS A 5 0.91 37.62 13.75
C CYS A 5 2.11 36.75 13.35
N GLY A 6 1.96 35.85 12.38
CA GLY A 6 3.03 34.99 11.88
C GLY A 6 3.48 33.84 12.80
N THR A 7 2.84 33.64 13.96
CA THR A 7 3.28 32.66 14.97
C THR A 7 2.69 31.26 14.76
N HIS A 8 1.64 31.10 13.98
CA HIS A 8 0.98 29.81 13.74
C HIS A 8 0.32 29.74 12.37
N TYR A 9 0.07 28.53 11.92
CA TYR A 9 -0.83 28.23 10.79
C TYR A 9 -2.23 27.92 11.34
N VAL A 10 -3.28 28.44 10.71
CA VAL A 10 -4.66 28.02 10.94
C VAL A 10 -4.99 26.96 9.91
N VAL A 11 -5.21 25.73 10.38
CA VAL A 11 -5.45 24.57 9.51
C VAL A 11 -6.92 24.19 9.54
N ASN A 12 -7.52 24.15 8.35
CA ASN A 12 -8.90 23.72 8.10
C ASN A 12 -8.91 22.67 7.00
N GLY A 13 -9.75 21.65 7.13
CA GLY A 13 -9.95 20.62 6.12
C GLY A 13 -10.08 19.23 6.71
N GLU A 14 -9.86 18.23 5.85
CA GLU A 14 -10.14 16.84 6.17
C GLU A 14 -9.03 15.92 5.66
N LYS A 15 -8.82 14.81 6.35
CA LYS A 15 -8.01 13.68 5.90
C LYS A 15 -8.81 12.40 6.05
N LYS A 16 -8.69 11.54 5.05
CA LYS A 16 -9.43 10.28 4.98
C LYS A 16 -8.49 9.12 4.74
N TRP A 17 -8.87 7.93 5.17
CA TRP A 17 -8.09 6.71 5.02
C TRP A 17 -6.78 6.71 5.83
N ILE A 18 -6.78 7.38 6.98
CA ILE A 18 -5.55 7.54 7.77
C ILE A 18 -5.34 6.32 8.66
N THR A 19 -4.32 5.54 8.32
CA THR A 19 -3.88 4.41 9.13
C THR A 19 -3.41 4.90 10.49
N ASN A 20 -3.78 4.16 11.55
CA ASN A 20 -3.36 4.42 12.93
C ASN A 20 -3.88 5.73 13.54
N GLY A 21 -4.77 6.46 12.86
CA GLY A 21 -5.20 7.78 13.29
C GLY A 21 -5.95 7.85 14.63
N LEU A 22 -6.47 6.72 15.12
CA LEU A 22 -7.07 6.63 16.46
C LEU A 22 -6.06 6.42 17.59
N MET A 23 -4.86 5.93 17.27
CA MET A 23 -3.88 5.47 18.26
C MET A 23 -2.61 6.33 18.30
N CYS A 24 -2.30 7.07 17.20
CA CYS A 24 -1.14 7.93 17.16
C CYS A 24 -1.37 9.24 17.90
N ASP A 25 -0.30 9.82 18.44
CA ASP A 25 -0.32 11.10 19.14
C ASP A 25 -0.06 12.26 18.19
N PHE A 26 0.56 12.00 17.03
CA PHE A 26 0.98 13.01 16.07
C PHE A 26 0.59 12.63 14.65
N PHE A 27 0.27 13.66 13.85
CA PHE A 27 0.04 13.55 12.41
C PHE A 27 1.05 14.38 11.64
N THR A 28 1.72 13.78 10.67
CA THR A 28 2.43 14.54 9.64
C THR A 28 1.44 14.87 8.51
N VAL A 29 1.06 16.12 8.39
CA VAL A 29 -0.06 16.54 7.56
C VAL A 29 0.42 17.39 6.37
N ALA A 30 0.07 16.97 5.16
CA ALA A 30 0.21 17.82 3.98
C ALA A 30 -0.87 18.89 4.00
N VAL A 31 -0.47 20.15 4.01
CA VAL A 31 -1.35 21.32 4.01
C VAL A 31 -1.00 22.25 2.86
N ARG A 32 -1.98 23.03 2.40
CA ARG A 32 -1.74 24.05 1.41
C ARG A 32 -1.46 25.39 2.10
N THR A 33 -0.22 25.87 1.98
CA THR A 33 0.22 27.14 2.51
C THR A 33 0.43 28.19 1.42
N GLY A 34 0.59 27.76 0.17
CA GLY A 34 0.83 28.62 -0.99
C GLY A 34 -0.20 28.45 -2.10
N GLY A 35 0.13 28.97 -3.27
CA GLY A 35 -0.70 28.93 -4.49
C GLY A 35 -1.03 27.53 -5.01
N PRO A 36 -1.64 27.46 -6.21
CA PRO A 36 -2.02 26.18 -6.82
C PRO A 36 -0.78 25.32 -7.18
N GLY A 37 -1.01 24.04 -7.42
CA GLY A 37 0.04 23.08 -7.77
C GLY A 37 0.80 22.51 -6.56
N HIS A 38 1.82 21.73 -6.86
CA HIS A 38 2.59 21.00 -5.84
C HIS A 38 3.51 21.91 -5.01
N GLN A 39 3.93 23.04 -5.54
CA GLN A 39 4.78 24.01 -4.85
C GLN A 39 4.04 24.77 -3.72
N GLY A 40 2.71 24.73 -3.70
CA GLY A 40 1.91 25.29 -2.61
C GLY A 40 1.69 24.34 -1.43
N ILE A 41 2.28 23.14 -1.46
CA ILE A 41 2.11 22.12 -0.41
C ILE A 41 3.28 22.18 0.58
N SER A 42 2.95 22.25 1.87
CA SER A 42 3.88 22.15 2.99
C SER A 42 3.54 20.94 3.86
N MET A 43 4.46 20.48 4.68
CA MET A 43 4.22 19.45 5.68
C MET A 43 4.30 20.08 7.07
N VAL A 44 3.31 19.78 7.91
CA VAL A 44 3.29 20.23 9.31
C VAL A 44 3.04 19.04 10.24
N LEU A 45 3.56 19.15 11.45
CA LEU A 45 3.27 18.24 12.55
C LEU A 45 2.05 18.78 13.31
N ILE A 46 0.99 17.97 13.45
CA ILE A 46 -0.20 18.31 14.24
C ILE A 46 -0.36 17.26 15.32
N GLU A 47 -0.51 17.69 16.57
CA GLU A 47 -0.81 16.81 17.69
C GLU A 47 -2.30 16.46 17.68
N ARG A 48 -2.62 15.22 18.05
CA ARG A 48 -3.99 14.72 17.99
C ARG A 48 -4.94 15.44 18.95
N ASP A 49 -4.43 15.91 20.09
CA ASP A 49 -5.18 16.60 21.13
C ASP A 49 -5.25 18.13 20.94
N MET A 50 -4.65 18.68 19.88
CA MET A 50 -4.82 20.08 19.56
C MET A 50 -6.30 20.44 19.37
N PRO A 51 -6.77 21.58 19.96
CA PRO A 51 -8.14 22.03 19.78
C PRO A 51 -8.53 22.12 18.30
N GLY A 52 -9.68 21.55 17.94
CA GLY A 52 -10.17 21.51 16.56
C GLY A 52 -9.81 20.24 15.78
N VAL A 53 -8.98 19.36 16.32
CA VAL A 53 -8.71 18.03 15.73
C VAL A 53 -9.78 17.04 16.19
N LYS A 54 -10.46 16.38 15.24
CA LYS A 54 -11.45 15.34 15.53
C LYS A 54 -11.15 14.09 14.70
N CYS A 55 -11.05 12.94 15.38
CA CYS A 55 -10.77 11.65 14.78
C CYS A 55 -11.98 10.73 14.90
N ARG A 56 -12.40 10.11 13.78
CA ARG A 56 -13.50 9.15 13.73
C ARG A 56 -13.06 7.89 13.03
N GLN A 57 -13.27 6.74 13.66
CA GLN A 57 -13.02 5.43 13.06
C GLN A 57 -13.89 5.25 11.82
N MET A 58 -13.29 4.67 10.79
CA MET A 58 -14.00 4.24 9.59
C MET A 58 -14.31 2.74 9.70
N ASP A 59 -15.53 2.36 9.36
CA ASP A 59 -15.92 0.96 9.25
C ASP A 59 -15.47 0.42 7.88
N CYS A 60 -14.36 -0.30 7.89
CA CYS A 60 -13.72 -0.85 6.70
C CYS A 60 -13.96 -2.35 6.60
N THR A 61 -13.96 -2.89 5.38
CA THR A 61 -14.20 -4.32 5.09
C THR A 61 -13.17 -5.24 5.75
N GLY A 62 -11.95 -4.76 5.99
CA GLY A 62 -10.86 -5.55 6.60
C GLY A 62 -9.75 -4.65 7.13
N VAL A 63 -8.65 -5.27 7.58
CA VAL A 63 -7.49 -4.60 8.19
C VAL A 63 -7.90 -3.70 9.36
N TRP A 64 -8.81 -4.17 10.19
CA TRP A 64 -9.39 -3.35 11.27
C TRP A 64 -8.36 -2.88 12.30
N ALA A 65 -7.34 -3.70 12.56
CA ALA A 65 -6.25 -3.36 13.46
C ALA A 65 -5.43 -2.13 13.02
N SER A 66 -5.55 -1.71 11.75
CA SER A 66 -4.91 -0.48 11.27
C SER A 66 -5.57 0.80 11.80
N GLY A 67 -6.75 0.70 12.43
CA GLY A 67 -7.47 1.85 12.98
C GLY A 67 -7.70 2.95 11.94
N THR A 68 -8.16 2.58 10.73
CA THR A 68 -8.38 3.52 9.64
C THR A 68 -9.34 4.64 10.06
N THR A 69 -8.89 5.88 9.92
CA THR A 69 -9.52 7.06 10.53
C THR A 69 -9.86 8.10 9.48
N TYR A 70 -10.97 8.77 9.73
CA TYR A 70 -11.33 10.06 9.14
C TYR A 70 -11.00 11.16 10.14
N ILE A 71 -10.26 12.18 9.71
CA ILE A 71 -9.80 13.28 10.56
C ILE A 71 -10.34 14.60 10.01
N THR A 72 -10.93 15.42 10.87
CA THR A 72 -11.29 16.81 10.55
C THR A 72 -10.43 17.77 11.36
N PHE A 73 -10.09 18.87 10.74
CA PHE A 73 -9.36 19.99 11.33
C PHE A 73 -10.24 21.22 11.21
N GLU A 74 -10.60 21.83 12.34
CA GLU A 74 -11.46 23.02 12.43
C GLU A 74 -10.70 24.10 13.20
N ASP A 75 -10.19 25.10 12.49
CA ASP A 75 -9.41 26.24 13.01
C ASP A 75 -8.22 25.81 13.91
N VAL A 76 -7.57 24.69 13.57
CA VAL A 76 -6.45 24.16 14.35
C VAL A 76 -5.26 25.11 14.26
N LYS A 77 -4.83 25.62 15.40
CA LYS A 77 -3.67 26.54 15.50
C LYS A 77 -2.39 25.75 15.64
N VAL A 78 -1.66 25.58 14.55
CA VAL A 78 -0.41 24.82 14.49
C VAL A 78 0.76 25.78 14.56
N PRO A 79 1.63 25.69 15.57
CA PRO A 79 2.82 26.54 15.69
C PRO A 79 3.69 26.51 14.43
N VAL A 80 4.34 27.62 14.07
CA VAL A 80 5.18 27.68 12.86
C VAL A 80 6.41 26.78 12.96
N GLU A 81 6.89 26.50 14.16
CA GLU A 81 7.99 25.56 14.46
C GLU A 81 7.63 24.10 14.15
N ASN A 82 6.34 23.79 14.04
CA ASN A 82 5.86 22.47 13.63
C ASN A 82 5.93 22.26 12.10
N LEU A 83 6.44 23.24 11.35
CA LEU A 83 6.73 23.08 9.93
C LEU A 83 7.84 22.06 9.73
N ILE A 84 7.59 21.03 8.95
CA ILE A 84 8.58 20.00 8.60
C ILE A 84 9.35 20.47 7.36
N GLY A 85 10.61 20.80 7.55
CA GLY A 85 11.49 21.28 6.48
C GLY A 85 11.16 22.70 6.04
N GLN A 86 10.95 22.91 4.73
CA GLN A 86 10.71 24.24 4.14
C GLN A 86 9.28 24.38 3.62
N GLU A 87 8.71 25.56 3.77
CA GLU A 87 7.40 25.88 3.23
C GLU A 87 7.40 25.74 1.70
N GLY A 88 6.33 25.16 1.14
CA GLY A 88 6.22 24.88 -0.29
C GLY A 88 6.96 23.63 -0.77
N HIS A 89 7.75 22.94 0.07
CA HIS A 89 8.51 21.75 -0.30
C HIS A 89 7.84 20.43 0.12
N GLY A 90 6.66 20.47 0.72
CA GLY A 90 5.98 19.30 1.27
C GLY A 90 5.75 18.18 0.26
N PHE A 91 5.42 18.52 -0.99
CA PHE A 91 5.23 17.51 -2.03
C PHE A 91 6.50 16.69 -2.30
N ARG A 92 7.68 17.30 -2.24
CA ARG A 92 8.96 16.61 -2.41
C ARG A 92 9.18 15.59 -1.28
N TYR A 93 8.83 15.94 -0.04
CA TYR A 93 8.96 15.04 1.12
C TYR A 93 8.02 13.85 1.01
N ILE A 94 6.79 14.08 0.56
CA ILE A 94 5.81 13.01 0.30
C ILE A 94 6.33 12.04 -0.78
N MET A 95 6.82 12.56 -1.88
CA MET A 95 7.32 11.73 -2.99
C MET A 95 8.54 10.90 -2.60
N TYR A 96 9.39 11.40 -1.70
CA TYR A 96 10.54 10.66 -1.20
C TYR A 96 10.13 9.35 -0.50
N ASN A 97 9.01 9.34 0.22
CA ASN A 97 8.52 8.18 0.94
C ASN A 97 7.73 7.19 0.07
N PHE A 98 7.03 7.65 -0.97
CA PHE A 98 6.08 6.81 -1.71
C PHE A 98 6.66 5.55 -2.35
N ASN A 99 7.88 5.59 -2.87
CA ASN A 99 8.49 4.39 -3.46
C ASN A 99 8.79 3.35 -2.38
N HIS A 100 9.17 3.79 -1.19
CA HIS A 100 9.40 2.91 -0.04
C HIS A 100 8.09 2.29 0.47
N GLU A 101 7.03 3.06 0.58
CA GLU A 101 5.69 2.54 0.92
C GLU A 101 5.21 1.50 -0.09
N ARG A 102 5.35 1.78 -1.39
CA ARG A 102 4.99 0.83 -2.44
C ARG A 102 5.76 -0.48 -2.32
N TRP A 103 7.07 -0.41 -2.08
CA TRP A 103 7.90 -1.59 -1.85
C TRP A 103 7.42 -2.41 -0.64
N MET A 104 7.04 -1.77 0.45
CA MET A 104 6.46 -2.43 1.63
C MET A 104 5.13 -3.11 1.29
N LEU A 105 4.24 -2.44 0.56
CA LEU A 105 2.96 -3.02 0.10
C LEU A 105 3.17 -4.23 -0.82
N ILE A 106 4.19 -4.22 -1.68
CA ILE A 106 4.57 -5.35 -2.52
C ILE A 106 4.96 -6.56 -1.65
N GLY A 107 5.84 -6.35 -0.67
CA GLY A 107 6.28 -7.41 0.25
C GLY A 107 5.11 -8.04 1.01
N GLN A 108 4.18 -7.23 1.50
CA GLN A 108 2.96 -7.70 2.17
C GLN A 108 2.07 -8.50 1.21
N ALA A 109 1.79 -7.99 0.02
CA ALA A 109 0.92 -8.65 -0.96
C ALA A 109 1.49 -10.01 -1.40
N VAL A 110 2.80 -10.10 -1.66
CA VAL A 110 3.48 -11.36 -1.99
C VAL A 110 3.40 -12.35 -0.82
N ARG A 111 3.62 -11.90 0.43
CA ARG A 111 3.49 -12.77 1.60
C ARG A 111 2.07 -13.29 1.77
N PHE A 112 1.05 -12.47 1.57
CA PHE A 112 -0.35 -12.89 1.66
C PHE A 112 -0.75 -13.87 0.55
N ALA A 113 -0.28 -13.63 -0.67
CA ALA A 113 -0.45 -14.60 -1.76
C ALA A 113 0.17 -15.96 -1.41
N ARG A 114 1.38 -15.96 -0.82
CA ARG A 114 2.05 -17.17 -0.35
C ARG A 114 1.28 -17.87 0.78
N VAL A 115 0.70 -17.13 1.72
CA VAL A 115 -0.16 -17.71 2.77
C VAL A 115 -1.39 -18.39 2.16
N CYS A 116 -2.03 -17.77 1.16
CA CYS A 116 -3.15 -18.38 0.44
C CYS A 116 -2.73 -19.69 -0.23
N LEU A 117 -1.59 -19.74 -0.89
CA LEU A 117 -1.02 -20.93 -1.50
C LEU A 117 -0.73 -22.03 -0.43
N GLU A 118 -0.06 -21.67 0.65
CA GLU A 118 0.28 -22.61 1.74
C GLU A 118 -0.98 -23.24 2.37
N GLU A 119 -2.01 -22.46 2.66
CA GLU A 119 -3.27 -22.96 3.23
C GLU A 119 -4.03 -23.83 2.21
N SER A 120 -3.96 -23.50 0.91
CA SER A 120 -4.54 -24.32 -0.16
C SER A 120 -3.88 -25.70 -0.23
N VAL A 121 -2.55 -25.76 -0.19
CA VAL A 121 -1.80 -27.03 -0.19
C VAL A 121 -2.12 -27.85 1.05
N LYS A 122 -2.09 -27.24 2.25
CA LYS A 122 -2.42 -27.92 3.51
C LYS A 122 -3.82 -28.52 3.48
N HIS A 123 -4.80 -27.76 2.99
CA HIS A 123 -6.18 -28.24 2.87
C HIS A 123 -6.29 -29.37 1.86
N ALA A 124 -5.73 -29.23 0.68
CA ALA A 124 -5.77 -30.23 -0.39
C ALA A 124 -5.10 -31.56 0.00
N MET A 125 -4.07 -31.52 0.84
CA MET A 125 -3.41 -32.72 1.37
C MET A 125 -4.21 -33.47 2.44
N ARG A 126 -5.14 -32.78 3.12
CA ARG A 126 -5.95 -33.36 4.22
C ARG A 126 -7.34 -33.78 3.76
N ARG A 127 -8.03 -32.94 2.97
CA ARG A 127 -9.40 -33.16 2.51
C ARG A 127 -9.45 -34.34 1.55
N LYS A 128 -10.44 -35.23 1.74
CA LYS A 128 -10.78 -36.31 0.81
C LYS A 128 -12.11 -36.08 0.13
N THR A 129 -12.18 -36.37 -1.16
CA THR A 129 -13.38 -36.32 -1.99
C THR A 129 -13.33 -37.48 -2.99
N PHE A 130 -14.44 -38.17 -3.22
CA PHE A 130 -14.51 -39.30 -4.15
C PHE A 130 -13.42 -40.36 -3.88
N GLY A 131 -13.18 -40.70 -2.61
CA GLY A 131 -12.25 -41.74 -2.19
C GLY A 131 -10.75 -41.40 -2.21
N LYS A 132 -10.35 -40.19 -2.68
CA LYS A 132 -8.94 -39.76 -2.76
C LYS A 132 -8.74 -38.37 -2.17
N LYS A 133 -7.48 -37.97 -1.91
CA LYS A 133 -7.15 -36.63 -1.42
C LYS A 133 -7.47 -35.58 -2.47
N LEU A 134 -7.83 -34.39 -2.04
CA LEU A 134 -8.19 -33.28 -2.94
C LEU A 134 -7.02 -32.94 -3.87
N ILE A 135 -5.78 -33.01 -3.41
CA ILE A 135 -4.58 -32.77 -4.22
C ILE A 135 -4.42 -33.76 -5.39
N GLU A 136 -5.04 -34.94 -5.34
CA GLU A 136 -4.95 -35.95 -6.40
C GLU A 136 -5.86 -35.63 -7.60
N HIS A 137 -6.71 -34.58 -7.49
CA HIS A 137 -7.52 -34.10 -8.61
C HIS A 137 -6.71 -33.16 -9.51
N PRO A 138 -6.68 -33.38 -10.84
CA PRO A 138 -5.88 -32.58 -11.77
C PRO A 138 -6.15 -31.08 -11.72
N VAL A 139 -7.42 -30.68 -11.60
CA VAL A 139 -7.83 -29.27 -11.53
C VAL A 139 -7.25 -28.58 -10.28
N ILE A 140 -7.14 -29.29 -9.16
CA ILE A 140 -6.56 -28.72 -7.92
C ILE A 140 -5.06 -28.55 -8.07
N ARG A 141 -4.37 -29.56 -8.64
CA ARG A 141 -2.93 -29.44 -8.94
C ARG A 141 -2.65 -28.28 -9.90
N PHE A 142 -3.47 -28.13 -10.94
CA PHE A 142 -3.36 -27.00 -11.88
C PHE A 142 -3.47 -25.65 -11.16
N LYS A 143 -4.50 -25.46 -10.32
CA LYS A 143 -4.69 -24.23 -9.55
C LYS A 143 -3.50 -23.94 -8.63
N ILE A 144 -3.02 -24.93 -7.89
CA ILE A 144 -1.88 -24.79 -6.99
C ILE A 144 -0.60 -24.44 -7.77
N ALA A 145 -0.36 -25.10 -8.90
CA ALA A 145 0.79 -24.84 -9.75
C ALA A 145 0.77 -23.40 -10.32
N GLU A 146 -0.40 -22.94 -10.75
CA GLU A 146 -0.57 -21.59 -11.29
C GLU A 146 -0.40 -20.51 -10.22
N MET A 147 -0.92 -20.72 -9.00
CA MET A 147 -0.66 -19.86 -7.85
C MET A 147 0.84 -19.81 -7.52
N ALA A 148 1.50 -20.96 -7.44
CA ALA A 148 2.93 -21.06 -7.13
C ALA A 148 3.78 -20.33 -8.17
N ARG A 149 3.52 -20.56 -9.47
CA ARG A 149 4.23 -19.90 -10.58
C ARG A 149 4.18 -18.37 -10.47
N GLN A 150 2.99 -17.82 -10.18
CA GLN A 150 2.82 -16.38 -10.07
C GLN A 150 3.49 -15.82 -8.80
N VAL A 151 3.36 -16.49 -7.67
CA VAL A 151 4.00 -16.09 -6.40
C VAL A 151 5.52 -16.08 -6.54
N GLU A 152 6.12 -17.16 -7.08
CA GLU A 152 7.58 -17.26 -7.23
C GLU A 152 8.14 -16.23 -8.20
N ALA A 153 7.49 -16.01 -9.35
CA ALA A 153 7.91 -14.99 -10.30
C ALA A 153 7.87 -13.56 -9.69
N THR A 154 6.81 -13.27 -8.92
CA THR A 154 6.66 -11.97 -8.28
C THR A 154 7.66 -11.78 -7.13
N GLN A 155 7.94 -12.84 -6.37
CA GLN A 155 8.96 -12.86 -5.33
C GLN A 155 10.35 -12.56 -5.91
N ALA A 156 10.73 -13.21 -7.01
CA ALA A 156 12.00 -12.98 -7.67
C ALA A 156 12.17 -11.51 -8.14
N MET A 157 11.10 -10.90 -8.67
CA MET A 157 11.11 -9.48 -9.03
C MET A 157 11.25 -8.58 -7.79
N LEU A 158 10.59 -8.92 -6.67
CA LEU A 158 10.72 -8.18 -5.41
C LEU A 158 12.16 -8.25 -4.87
N GLU A 159 12.77 -9.41 -4.91
CA GLU A 159 14.17 -9.61 -4.48
C GLU A 159 15.14 -8.81 -5.34
N SER A 160 14.97 -8.84 -6.67
CA SER A 160 15.76 -8.03 -7.59
C SER A 160 15.61 -6.53 -7.31
N LEU A 161 14.38 -6.04 -7.10
CA LEU A 161 14.11 -4.65 -6.76
C LEU A 161 14.77 -4.27 -5.42
N THR A 162 14.64 -5.13 -4.42
CA THR A 162 15.22 -4.94 -3.09
C THR A 162 16.75 -4.88 -3.15
N TYR A 163 17.38 -5.74 -3.93
CA TYR A 163 18.82 -5.71 -4.17
C TYR A 163 19.25 -4.37 -4.78
N GLN A 164 18.54 -3.91 -5.82
CA GLN A 164 18.83 -2.63 -6.45
C GLN A 164 18.64 -1.45 -5.48
N MET A 165 17.59 -1.47 -4.64
CA MET A 165 17.39 -0.45 -3.60
C MET A 165 18.52 -0.41 -2.56
N ASN A 166 19.16 -1.54 -2.27
CA ASN A 166 20.28 -1.61 -1.32
C ASN A 166 21.64 -1.23 -1.94
N THR A 167 21.78 -1.32 -3.25
CA THR A 167 23.04 -1.09 -3.97
C THR A 167 23.13 0.28 -4.65
N MET A 168 21.99 0.91 -4.93
CA MET A 168 21.92 2.23 -5.58
C MET A 168 21.86 3.37 -4.57
N THR A 169 22.40 4.53 -4.93
CA THR A 169 22.17 5.77 -4.18
C THR A 169 20.70 6.20 -4.23
N LYS A 170 20.26 7.06 -3.32
CA LYS A 170 18.86 7.55 -3.31
C LYS A 170 18.50 8.31 -4.59
N GLU A 171 19.45 9.05 -5.16
CA GLU A 171 19.29 9.76 -6.44
C GLU A 171 19.08 8.79 -7.59
N GLU A 172 19.84 7.70 -7.65
CA GLU A 172 19.69 6.65 -8.64
C GLU A 172 18.36 5.90 -8.49
N GLN A 173 17.97 5.55 -7.24
CA GLN A 173 16.68 4.92 -6.96
C GLN A 173 15.53 5.79 -7.47
N ASN A 174 15.54 7.09 -7.16
CA ASN A 174 14.50 8.03 -7.60
C ASN A 174 14.43 8.17 -9.13
N LEU A 175 15.56 8.06 -9.81
CA LEU A 175 15.61 8.14 -11.28
C LEU A 175 15.20 6.84 -11.95
N LYS A 176 15.67 5.69 -11.44
CA LYS A 176 15.61 4.40 -12.15
C LYS A 176 14.48 3.48 -11.68
N LEU A 177 14.17 3.45 -10.36
CA LEU A 177 13.31 2.42 -9.77
C LEU A 177 11.82 2.80 -9.63
N GLY A 178 11.46 4.05 -9.88
CA GLY A 178 10.08 4.51 -9.69
C GLY A 178 9.08 3.79 -10.60
N GLY A 179 9.45 3.51 -11.84
CA GLY A 179 8.63 2.78 -12.82
C GLY A 179 8.50 1.30 -12.46
N ASP A 180 9.60 0.65 -12.15
CA ASP A 180 9.64 -0.78 -11.81
C ASP A 180 8.89 -1.05 -10.50
N THR A 181 9.05 -0.19 -9.49
CA THR A 181 8.29 -0.27 -8.22
C THR A 181 6.79 -0.14 -8.47
N ALA A 182 6.37 0.79 -9.33
CA ALA A 182 4.97 1.00 -9.66
C ALA A 182 4.37 -0.22 -10.38
N MET A 183 5.07 -0.75 -11.37
CA MET A 183 4.66 -1.95 -12.12
C MET A 183 4.58 -3.18 -11.21
N LEU A 184 5.60 -3.40 -10.39
CA LEU A 184 5.65 -4.55 -9.47
C LEU A 184 4.57 -4.46 -8.39
N LYS A 185 4.19 -3.25 -7.94
CA LYS A 185 3.07 -3.07 -7.01
C LYS A 185 1.77 -3.62 -7.60
N VAL A 186 1.48 -3.33 -8.86
CA VAL A 186 0.31 -3.85 -9.55
C VAL A 186 0.38 -5.37 -9.71
N GLN A 187 1.54 -5.89 -10.15
CA GLN A 187 1.75 -7.32 -10.27
C GLN A 187 1.49 -8.04 -8.95
N ALA A 188 2.07 -7.57 -7.85
CA ALA A 188 1.95 -8.20 -6.54
C ALA A 188 0.50 -8.20 -6.01
N THR A 189 -0.23 -7.10 -6.17
CA THR A 189 -1.62 -7.02 -5.70
C THR A 189 -2.57 -7.85 -6.56
N LYS A 190 -2.35 -7.97 -7.86
CA LYS A 190 -3.12 -8.87 -8.75
C LYS A 190 -2.83 -10.34 -8.46
N VAL A 191 -1.59 -10.70 -8.18
CA VAL A 191 -1.24 -12.08 -7.77
C VAL A 191 -1.88 -12.40 -6.41
N TYR A 192 -1.86 -11.46 -5.48
CA TYR A 192 -2.55 -11.63 -4.20
C TYR A 192 -4.06 -11.86 -4.38
N GLU A 193 -4.72 -11.04 -5.18
CA GLU A 193 -6.15 -11.20 -5.50
C GLU A 193 -6.46 -12.56 -6.13
N TYR A 194 -5.65 -12.96 -7.11
CA TYR A 194 -5.77 -14.25 -7.77
C TYR A 194 -5.61 -15.40 -6.76
N CYS A 195 -4.56 -15.37 -5.94
CA CYS A 195 -4.31 -16.40 -4.94
C CYS A 195 -5.40 -16.46 -3.86
N ALA A 196 -5.90 -15.33 -3.41
CA ALA A 196 -6.99 -15.28 -2.44
C ALA A 196 -8.27 -15.93 -3.02
N ARG A 197 -8.64 -15.57 -4.24
CA ARG A 197 -9.79 -16.15 -4.94
C ARG A 197 -9.65 -17.66 -5.14
N GLU A 198 -8.52 -18.12 -5.68
CA GLU A 198 -8.32 -19.54 -5.97
C GLU A 198 -8.22 -20.37 -4.68
N SER A 199 -7.62 -19.83 -3.63
CA SER A 199 -7.59 -20.45 -2.32
C SER A 199 -8.99 -20.63 -1.72
N GLN A 200 -9.85 -19.61 -1.81
CA GLN A 200 -11.25 -19.72 -1.39
C GLN A 200 -12.00 -20.81 -2.17
N GLN A 201 -11.77 -20.94 -3.48
CA GLN A 201 -12.34 -21.99 -4.30
C GLN A 201 -11.85 -23.39 -3.89
N ILE A 202 -10.55 -23.55 -3.57
CA ILE A 202 -9.96 -24.83 -3.12
C ILE A 202 -10.52 -25.23 -1.74
N LEU A 203 -10.64 -24.28 -0.81
CA LEU A 203 -11.14 -24.51 0.54
C LEU A 203 -12.67 -24.72 0.56
N GLY A 204 -13.39 -24.14 -0.41
CA GLY A 204 -14.84 -24.22 -0.48
C GLY A 204 -15.53 -23.52 0.69
N GLY A 205 -16.65 -24.05 1.17
CA GLY A 205 -17.52 -23.43 2.16
C GLY A 205 -16.82 -23.01 3.48
N ILE A 206 -15.72 -23.69 3.89
CA ILE A 206 -15.00 -23.30 5.09
C ILE A 206 -14.30 -21.92 4.98
N SER A 207 -14.03 -21.44 3.78
CA SER A 207 -13.45 -20.11 3.52
C SER A 207 -14.52 -19.02 3.38
N TYR A 208 -15.79 -19.37 3.49
CA TYR A 208 -16.90 -18.42 3.49
C TYR A 208 -17.37 -18.04 4.91
N VAL A 209 -16.93 -18.83 5.90
CA VAL A 209 -17.28 -18.64 7.31
C VAL A 209 -16.16 -17.88 8.02
N LYS A 210 -16.51 -16.84 8.76
CA LYS A 210 -15.57 -16.14 9.63
C LYS A 210 -15.16 -17.07 10.78
N GLY A 211 -13.85 -17.23 10.97
CA GLY A 211 -13.29 -18.13 11.98
C GLY A 211 -13.09 -19.57 11.51
N GLY A 212 -12.49 -20.42 12.35
CA GLY A 212 -12.21 -21.81 12.08
C GLY A 212 -11.07 -22.04 11.06
N LEU A 213 -11.10 -23.20 10.41
CA LEU A 213 -9.99 -23.64 9.54
C LEU A 213 -9.78 -22.76 8.28
N GLY A 214 -10.81 -22.05 7.84
CA GLY A 214 -10.74 -21.18 6.65
C GLY A 214 -10.47 -19.71 6.96
N GLU A 215 -10.37 -19.33 8.23
CA GLU A 215 -10.31 -17.94 8.69
C GLU A 215 -9.24 -17.09 8.00
N LYS A 216 -8.03 -17.61 7.86
CA LYS A 216 -6.94 -16.88 7.21
C LYS A 216 -7.26 -16.51 5.77
N VAL A 217 -7.79 -17.47 5.02
CA VAL A 217 -8.12 -17.30 3.60
C VAL A 217 -9.34 -16.40 3.42
N GLU A 218 -10.35 -16.56 4.27
CA GLU A 218 -11.53 -15.68 4.30
C GLU A 218 -11.10 -14.22 4.55
N ARG A 219 -10.31 -13.99 5.60
CA ARG A 219 -9.82 -12.66 5.95
C ARG A 219 -8.97 -12.05 4.84
N LEU A 220 -7.99 -12.79 4.31
CA LEU A 220 -7.16 -12.32 3.21
C LEU A 220 -7.98 -11.99 1.97
N GLY A 221 -9.03 -12.76 1.68
CA GLY A 221 -9.95 -12.46 0.58
C GLY A 221 -10.65 -11.11 0.73
N ARG A 222 -11.07 -10.74 1.95
CA ARG A 222 -11.68 -9.42 2.24
C ARG A 222 -10.69 -8.27 2.15
N GLU A 223 -9.43 -8.52 2.45
CA GLU A 223 -8.41 -7.49 2.63
C GLU A 223 -7.68 -7.12 1.33
N VAL A 224 -7.91 -7.81 0.22
CA VAL A 224 -7.24 -7.54 -1.07
C VAL A 224 -7.28 -6.06 -1.44
N ARG A 225 -8.45 -5.41 -1.33
CA ARG A 225 -8.60 -4.00 -1.72
C ARG A 225 -7.81 -3.04 -0.83
N ALA A 226 -7.56 -3.40 0.43
CA ALA A 226 -6.75 -2.62 1.34
C ALA A 226 -5.27 -2.54 0.92
N TYR A 227 -4.81 -3.40 0.01
CA TYR A 227 -3.46 -3.42 -0.55
C TYR A 227 -3.42 -2.97 -2.02
N ALA A 228 -4.48 -3.22 -2.77
CA ALA A 228 -4.55 -2.84 -4.19
C ALA A 228 -4.73 -1.33 -4.39
N ILE A 229 -5.48 -0.65 -3.52
CA ILE A 229 -5.83 0.76 -3.66
C ILE A 229 -4.73 1.72 -3.15
N PRO A 230 -4.18 1.56 -1.91
CA PRO A 230 -3.17 2.46 -1.37
C PRO A 230 -1.87 2.46 -2.17
N GLY A 231 -1.09 3.52 -2.01
CA GLY A 231 0.17 3.70 -2.74
C GLY A 231 -0.01 4.02 -4.22
N GLY A 232 -1.25 4.11 -4.68
CA GLY A 232 -1.72 4.34 -6.04
C GLY A 232 -2.49 3.15 -6.62
N SER A 233 -3.67 3.41 -7.22
CA SER A 233 -4.47 2.38 -7.88
C SER A 233 -3.72 1.74 -9.05
N GLU A 234 -4.16 0.56 -9.47
CA GLU A 234 -3.50 -0.21 -10.53
C GLU A 234 -3.31 0.59 -11.81
N GLU A 235 -4.32 1.33 -12.24
CA GLU A 235 -4.33 2.13 -13.47
C GLU A 235 -3.32 3.28 -13.38
N ILE A 236 -3.31 3.99 -12.25
CA ILE A 236 -2.37 5.09 -11.99
C ILE A 236 -0.93 4.58 -11.94
N MET A 237 -0.71 3.40 -11.35
CA MET A 237 0.63 2.81 -11.24
C MET A 237 1.15 2.32 -12.60
N LEU A 238 0.31 1.70 -13.42
CA LEU A 238 0.71 1.27 -14.77
C LEU A 238 1.03 2.47 -15.66
N ASP A 239 0.21 3.51 -15.66
CA ASP A 239 0.51 4.75 -16.38
C ASP A 239 1.81 5.39 -15.88
N LEU A 240 2.00 5.46 -14.55
CA LEU A 240 3.24 5.96 -13.95
C LEU A 240 4.46 5.17 -14.41
N SER A 241 4.37 3.83 -14.49
CA SER A 241 5.49 2.98 -14.90
C SER A 241 5.99 3.34 -16.30
N VAL A 242 5.08 3.49 -17.26
CA VAL A 242 5.41 3.88 -18.63
C VAL A 242 5.98 5.30 -18.68
N ARG A 243 5.37 6.26 -18.02
CA ARG A 243 5.89 7.65 -17.97
C ARG A 243 7.30 7.73 -17.39
N GLN A 244 7.60 6.97 -16.35
CA GLN A 244 8.94 6.92 -15.75
C GLN A 244 9.95 6.26 -16.71
N ALA A 245 9.58 5.17 -17.37
CA ALA A 245 10.43 4.51 -18.37
C ALA A 245 10.77 5.46 -19.55
N MET A 246 9.77 6.20 -20.03
CA MET A 246 9.97 7.20 -21.09
C MET A 246 10.90 8.34 -20.65
N LYS A 247 10.76 8.80 -19.39
CA LYS A 247 11.64 9.83 -18.82
C LYS A 247 13.09 9.33 -18.72
N LEU A 248 13.29 8.10 -18.22
CA LEU A 248 14.60 7.48 -18.09
C LEU A 248 15.27 7.32 -19.46
N SER A 249 14.54 6.83 -20.47
CA SER A 249 15.04 6.71 -21.84
C SER A 249 15.55 8.04 -22.43
N LYS A 250 14.85 9.14 -22.19
CA LYS A 250 15.30 10.48 -22.62
C LYS A 250 16.60 10.90 -21.93
N VAL A 251 16.71 10.68 -20.62
CA VAL A 251 17.92 11.02 -19.86
C VAL A 251 19.14 10.19 -20.34
N LEU A 252 18.94 8.90 -20.62
CA LEU A 252 20.01 8.04 -21.12
C LEU A 252 20.48 8.44 -22.52
N LYS A 253 19.55 8.80 -23.43
CA LYS A 253 19.89 9.27 -24.78
C LYS A 253 20.65 10.60 -24.78
N GLN A 254 20.47 11.47 -23.79
CA GLN A 254 21.21 12.73 -23.67
C GLN A 254 22.64 12.55 -23.15
N LYS A 255 22.96 11.38 -22.59
CA LYS A 255 24.29 11.04 -22.05
C LYS A 255 25.15 10.21 -23.01
N MET A 256 24.58 9.76 -24.13
CA MET A 256 25.27 9.10 -25.25
C MET A 256 25.64 10.09 -26.33
#